data_df944cb857f4675799b61957086da53d
#
_entry.id   df944cb857f4675799b61957086da53d
#
_cell.length_a   1.000
_cell.length_b   1.000
_cell.length_c   1.000
_cell.angle_alpha   90.00
_cell.angle_beta   90.00
_cell.angle_gamma   90.00
#
_symmetry.space_group_name_H-M   'P 1'
#
loop_
_entity.id
_entity.type
_entity.pdbx_description
1 polymer ?
#
loop_
_entity_poly.entity_id
_entity_poly.type
_entity_poly.pdbx_seq_one_letter_code
_entity_poly.pdbx_strand_id
1 'polypeptide(L)'
;MTWLAKLKLDYTRESERCVARYLHNGPLRILQSLYPEGDAVYHNVLVHPPGGLVGGDTLDMQVTVGAGAHGLVTTPGATRFYRSEAGLATQQVHARVEAGARLEWLPLEAIAYNQCDALNRAVFDLAPGAEMITWDITALGLPAADLPFAQGTFRQHLEVSGTWLERATLSATDDRLMNSPLGLAGQRCMGTLVFATGSAIAPERTERALACARDLLEASPLRLQAGATSPHPQVLLVRVLSPVTEPTLALLRQVWAGWRQAMWALPGNVPRLWNL
;
A
#
# COMPACT_ATOMS: atom_id res chain seq x y z
N MET A 1 16.71 4.52 -22.38
CA MET A 1 15.40 4.02 -22.86
C MET A 1 14.44 4.07 -21.69
N THR A 2 13.30 4.69 -21.87
CA THR A 2 12.22 4.73 -20.90
C THR A 2 11.21 3.65 -21.25
N TRP A 3 10.64 2.97 -20.27
CA TRP A 3 9.58 2.00 -20.52
C TRP A 3 8.24 2.42 -19.94
N LEU A 4 7.22 2.01 -20.67
CA LEU A 4 5.85 2.03 -20.17
C LEU A 4 5.41 0.57 -19.98
N ALA A 5 5.31 0.13 -18.73
CA ALA A 5 4.78 -1.17 -18.40
C ALA A 5 3.31 -1.03 -17.96
N LYS A 6 2.45 -1.87 -18.52
CA LYS A 6 1.02 -1.88 -18.20
C LYS A 6 0.57 -3.22 -17.65
N LEU A 7 -0.30 -3.17 -16.66
CA LEU A 7 -1.02 -4.32 -16.14
C LEU A 7 -2.50 -3.99 -16.08
N LYS A 8 -3.34 -4.88 -16.59
CA LYS A 8 -4.77 -4.92 -16.31
C LYS A 8 -5.06 -6.21 -15.55
N LEU A 9 -5.76 -6.11 -14.40
CA LEU A 9 -6.07 -7.22 -13.53
C LEU A 9 -7.55 -7.14 -13.14
N ASP A 10 -8.33 -8.13 -13.56
CA ASP A 10 -9.76 -8.17 -13.34
C ASP A 10 -10.11 -9.41 -12.49
N TYR A 11 -10.68 -9.20 -11.30
CA TYR A 11 -11.21 -10.25 -10.43
C TYR A 11 -12.72 -10.41 -10.65
N THR A 12 -13.18 -11.65 -10.70
CA THR A 12 -14.62 -11.99 -10.78
C THR A 12 -14.95 -13.08 -9.76
N ARG A 13 -16.21 -13.10 -9.32
CA ARG A 13 -16.76 -14.18 -8.53
C ARG A 13 -17.48 -15.14 -9.44
N GLU A 14 -17.04 -16.39 -9.51
CA GLU A 14 -17.67 -17.48 -10.26
C GLU A 14 -18.19 -18.51 -9.24
N SER A 15 -19.49 -18.45 -8.93
CA SER A 15 -20.09 -19.22 -7.83
C SER A 15 -19.41 -18.93 -6.49
N GLU A 16 -18.76 -19.92 -5.88
CA GLU A 16 -18.06 -19.77 -4.61
C GLU A 16 -16.57 -19.39 -4.77
N ARG A 17 -16.06 -19.34 -6.01
CA ARG A 17 -14.65 -19.12 -6.29
C ARG A 17 -14.38 -17.74 -6.87
N CYS A 18 -13.35 -17.06 -6.34
CA CYS A 18 -12.77 -15.90 -6.99
C CYS A 18 -11.79 -16.34 -8.08
N VAL A 19 -11.84 -15.70 -9.24
CA VAL A 19 -10.89 -15.91 -10.34
C VAL A 19 -10.34 -14.57 -10.79
N ALA A 20 -9.14 -14.58 -11.38
CA ALA A 20 -8.56 -13.37 -11.95
C ALA A 20 -8.15 -13.60 -13.40
N ARG A 21 -8.37 -12.57 -14.21
CA ARG A 21 -7.85 -12.47 -15.58
C ARG A 21 -6.92 -11.28 -15.64
N TYR A 22 -5.79 -11.42 -16.30
CA TYR A 22 -4.83 -10.34 -16.39
C TYR A 22 -4.16 -10.26 -17.77
N LEU A 23 -3.87 -9.03 -18.16
CA LEU A 23 -3.10 -8.70 -19.35
C LEU A 23 -1.95 -7.79 -18.92
N HIS A 24 -0.77 -8.07 -19.37
CA HIS A 24 0.39 -7.24 -19.09
C HIS A 24 1.21 -6.95 -20.35
N ASN A 25 1.81 -5.77 -20.38
CA ASN A 25 2.74 -5.34 -21.40
C ASN A 25 3.98 -4.74 -20.72
N GLY A 26 5.12 -4.88 -21.36
CA GLY A 26 6.38 -4.45 -20.75
C GLY A 26 6.85 -5.39 -19.65
N PRO A 27 7.61 -4.91 -18.65
CA PRO A 27 8.24 -5.76 -17.64
C PRO A 27 7.35 -6.16 -16.45
N LEU A 28 6.10 -5.65 -16.32
CA LEU A 28 5.20 -6.10 -15.24
C LEU A 28 4.73 -7.53 -15.49
N ARG A 29 4.64 -8.34 -14.42
CA ARG A 29 4.16 -9.72 -14.46
C ARG A 29 3.32 -10.06 -13.23
N ILE A 30 2.28 -10.88 -13.43
CA ILE A 30 1.69 -11.69 -12.37
C ILE A 30 2.35 -13.07 -12.45
N LEU A 31 3.02 -13.50 -11.39
CA LEU A 31 3.76 -14.78 -11.39
C LEU A 31 2.83 -15.96 -11.32
N GLN A 32 2.10 -16.06 -10.24
CA GLN A 32 1.19 -17.18 -9.99
C GLN A 32 -0.01 -16.70 -9.19
N SER A 33 -1.12 -17.32 -9.47
CA SER A 33 -2.36 -17.13 -8.75
C SER A 33 -2.47 -18.21 -7.68
N LEU A 34 -2.75 -17.79 -6.45
CA LEU A 34 -2.73 -18.68 -5.30
C LEU A 34 -4.04 -18.57 -4.51
N TYR A 35 -4.42 -19.67 -3.86
CA TYR A 35 -5.59 -19.76 -2.98
C TYR A 35 -5.18 -20.27 -1.58
N PRO A 36 -4.28 -19.59 -0.85
CA PRO A 36 -3.79 -20.10 0.44
C PRO A 36 -4.88 -20.10 1.52
N GLU A 37 -5.97 -19.40 1.28
CA GLU A 37 -7.11 -19.25 2.19
C GLU A 37 -8.39 -19.91 1.67
N GLY A 38 -8.28 -20.75 0.63
CA GLY A 38 -9.44 -21.32 -0.07
C GLY A 38 -9.95 -20.46 -1.20
N ASP A 39 -10.94 -20.95 -1.94
CA ASP A 39 -11.41 -20.39 -3.21
C ASP A 39 -11.99 -18.98 -3.11
N ALA A 40 -12.38 -18.55 -1.93
CA ALA A 40 -13.05 -17.24 -1.73
C ALA A 40 -12.09 -16.04 -1.84
N VAL A 41 -10.79 -16.22 -1.58
CA VAL A 41 -9.78 -15.15 -1.59
C VAL A 41 -8.67 -15.49 -2.58
N TYR A 42 -8.51 -14.66 -3.59
CA TYR A 42 -7.55 -14.88 -4.65
C TYR A 42 -6.31 -14.02 -4.47
N HIS A 43 -5.14 -14.65 -4.32
CA HIS A 43 -3.88 -13.97 -4.14
C HIS A 43 -3.09 -13.88 -5.45
N ASN A 44 -2.64 -12.68 -5.79
CA ASN A 44 -1.71 -12.44 -6.88
C ASN A 44 -0.40 -11.83 -6.38
N VAL A 45 0.68 -12.30 -6.98
CA VAL A 45 2.02 -11.75 -6.77
C VAL A 45 2.40 -10.94 -7.99
N LEU A 46 2.50 -9.63 -7.78
CA LEU A 46 2.92 -8.66 -8.80
C LEU A 46 4.43 -8.51 -8.76
N VAL A 47 5.08 -8.68 -9.91
CA VAL A 47 6.53 -8.58 -10.05
C VAL A 47 6.91 -7.60 -11.13
N HIS A 48 7.92 -6.79 -10.85
CA HIS A 48 8.65 -5.98 -11.80
C HIS A 48 10.08 -6.51 -11.91
N PRO A 49 10.39 -7.45 -12.84
CA PRO A 49 11.69 -8.13 -12.92
C PRO A 49 12.91 -7.22 -12.98
N PRO A 50 12.89 -6.01 -13.60
CA PRO A 50 14.01 -5.09 -13.53
C PRO A 50 14.36 -4.62 -12.12
N GLY A 51 13.46 -4.79 -11.14
CA GLY A 51 13.71 -4.54 -9.73
C GLY A 51 13.67 -3.09 -9.29
N GLY A 52 13.49 -2.13 -10.21
CA GLY A 52 13.37 -0.71 -9.88
C GLY A 52 13.12 0.16 -11.09
N LEU A 53 12.84 1.44 -10.86
CA LEU A 53 12.52 2.45 -11.86
C LEU A 53 13.62 3.50 -11.90
N VAL A 54 13.93 3.98 -13.08
CA VAL A 54 14.77 5.15 -13.35
C VAL A 54 13.94 6.26 -13.97
N GLY A 55 14.50 7.46 -14.12
CA GLY A 55 13.77 8.60 -14.66
C GLY A 55 13.10 8.31 -16.00
N GLY A 56 11.82 8.64 -16.12
CA GLY A 56 10.98 8.43 -17.28
C GLY A 56 10.25 7.08 -17.33
N ASP A 57 10.60 6.11 -16.49
CA ASP A 57 9.90 4.83 -16.42
C ASP A 57 8.51 4.99 -15.83
N THR A 58 7.55 4.26 -16.38
CA THR A 58 6.17 4.25 -15.88
C THR A 58 5.65 2.82 -15.72
N LEU A 59 5.19 2.49 -14.52
CA LEU A 59 4.36 1.32 -14.24
C LEU A 59 2.91 1.80 -14.09
N ASP A 60 2.03 1.32 -14.96
CA ASP A 60 0.62 1.69 -15.00
C ASP A 60 -0.26 0.45 -14.77
N MET A 61 -0.94 0.40 -13.65
CA MET A 61 -1.73 -0.74 -13.22
C MET A 61 -3.20 -0.36 -13.06
N GLN A 62 -4.06 -1.13 -13.72
CA GLN A 62 -5.49 -1.03 -13.61
C GLN A 62 -6.05 -2.31 -12.98
N VAL A 63 -6.80 -2.17 -11.90
CA VAL A 63 -7.39 -3.28 -11.16
C VAL A 63 -8.89 -3.11 -11.11
N THR A 64 -9.63 -4.17 -11.43
CA THR A 64 -11.08 -4.21 -11.25
C THR A 64 -11.42 -5.39 -10.35
N VAL A 65 -12.19 -5.14 -9.30
CA VAL A 65 -12.72 -6.22 -8.46
C VAL A 65 -14.22 -6.24 -8.62
N GLY A 66 -14.70 -7.22 -9.38
CA GLY A 66 -16.12 -7.40 -9.68
C GLY A 66 -16.93 -7.74 -8.43
N ALA A 67 -18.25 -7.54 -8.51
CA ALA A 67 -19.16 -7.70 -7.39
C ALA A 67 -18.96 -9.02 -6.64
N GLY A 68 -18.84 -8.96 -5.32
CA GLY A 68 -18.66 -10.11 -4.42
C GLY A 68 -17.31 -10.81 -4.52
N ALA A 69 -16.38 -10.38 -5.38
CA ALA A 69 -15.04 -10.95 -5.47
C ALA A 69 -14.13 -10.42 -4.35
N HIS A 70 -13.10 -11.18 -3.99
CA HIS A 70 -12.07 -10.78 -3.05
C HIS A 70 -10.69 -11.05 -3.63
N GLY A 71 -9.96 -10.00 -3.96
CA GLY A 71 -8.59 -10.07 -4.48
C GLY A 71 -7.58 -9.52 -3.47
N LEU A 72 -6.46 -10.22 -3.32
CA LEU A 72 -5.28 -9.74 -2.60
C LEU A 72 -4.11 -9.63 -3.58
N VAL A 73 -3.48 -8.47 -3.65
CA VAL A 73 -2.28 -8.22 -4.46
C VAL A 73 -1.13 -7.83 -3.54
N THR A 74 0.01 -8.49 -3.70
CA THR A 74 1.25 -8.16 -3.02
C THR A 74 2.45 -8.28 -3.96
N THR A 75 3.62 -7.85 -3.51
CA THR A 75 4.88 -7.94 -4.26
C THR A 75 5.91 -8.79 -3.51
N PRO A 76 6.87 -9.45 -4.18
CA PRO A 76 7.89 -10.25 -3.51
C PRO A 76 9.05 -9.41 -2.96
N GLY A 77 9.11 -8.13 -3.30
CA GLY A 77 10.16 -7.21 -2.86
C GLY A 77 9.72 -5.76 -3.03
N ALA A 78 10.55 -4.86 -2.52
CA ALA A 78 10.37 -3.42 -2.59
C ALA A 78 10.35 -2.89 -4.03
N THR A 79 9.54 -1.87 -4.29
CA THR A 79 9.72 -1.02 -5.47
C THR A 79 10.84 -0.02 -5.21
N ARG A 80 11.86 0.00 -6.06
CA ARG A 80 13.01 0.90 -5.92
C ARG A 80 12.92 2.02 -6.93
N PHE A 81 12.96 3.25 -6.46
CA PHE A 81 13.07 4.44 -7.30
C PHE A 81 14.51 4.92 -7.26
N TYR A 82 15.25 4.57 -8.30
CA TYR A 82 16.67 4.89 -8.42
C TYR A 82 16.91 6.35 -8.77
N ARG A 83 18.16 6.77 -8.76
CA ARG A 83 18.60 8.09 -9.22
C ARG A 83 17.98 8.38 -10.60
N SER A 84 17.38 9.56 -10.74
CA SER A 84 16.86 10.06 -12.00
C SER A 84 17.84 11.03 -12.63
N GLU A 85 18.25 10.75 -13.87
CA GLU A 85 19.06 11.69 -14.66
C GLU A 85 18.17 12.61 -15.50
N ALA A 86 16.98 12.14 -15.89
CA ALA A 86 15.99 12.93 -16.61
C ALA A 86 14.59 12.29 -16.49
N GLY A 87 13.61 13.12 -16.12
CA GLY A 87 12.20 12.73 -16.11
C GLY A 87 11.77 12.07 -14.78
N LEU A 88 10.46 11.99 -14.63
CA LEU A 88 9.78 11.45 -13.45
C LEU A 88 9.68 9.92 -13.57
N ALA A 89 10.12 9.18 -12.56
CA ALA A 89 9.83 7.77 -12.42
C ALA A 89 8.44 7.60 -11.79
N THR A 90 7.53 6.88 -12.43
CA THR A 90 6.14 6.79 -11.99
C THR A 90 5.72 5.36 -11.76
N GLN A 91 5.19 5.06 -10.58
CA GLN A 91 4.37 3.89 -10.33
C GLN A 91 2.95 4.36 -10.01
N GLN A 92 1.96 3.86 -10.73
CA GLN A 92 0.57 4.19 -10.46
C GLN A 92 -0.33 2.97 -10.53
N VAL A 93 -1.32 2.96 -9.63
CA VAL A 93 -2.44 2.02 -9.66
C VAL A 93 -3.76 2.78 -9.61
N HIS A 94 -4.71 2.33 -10.39
CA HIS A 94 -6.11 2.74 -10.29
C HIS A 94 -6.97 1.48 -10.13
N ALA A 95 -7.62 1.36 -8.99
CA ALA A 95 -8.46 0.21 -8.68
C ALA A 95 -9.93 0.61 -8.55
N ARG A 96 -10.82 -0.18 -9.16
CA ARG A 96 -12.27 -0.08 -9.01
C ARG A 96 -12.76 -1.31 -8.27
N VAL A 97 -13.50 -1.09 -7.19
CA VAL A 97 -14.04 -2.16 -6.35
C VAL A 97 -15.54 -2.07 -6.35
N GLU A 98 -16.19 -3.07 -6.95
CA GLU A 98 -17.64 -3.11 -7.14
C GLU A 98 -18.36 -3.50 -5.84
N ALA A 99 -19.69 -3.35 -5.84
CA ALA A 99 -20.52 -3.58 -4.66
C ALA A 99 -20.30 -4.97 -4.03
N GLY A 100 -20.11 -5.01 -2.71
CA GLY A 100 -19.85 -6.24 -1.95
C GLY A 100 -18.50 -6.90 -2.24
N ALA A 101 -17.66 -6.29 -3.06
CA ALA A 101 -16.30 -6.77 -3.34
C ALA A 101 -15.30 -6.28 -2.31
N ARG A 102 -14.17 -6.98 -2.22
CA ARG A 102 -13.06 -6.65 -1.33
C ARG A 102 -11.73 -6.63 -2.09
N LEU A 103 -10.91 -5.63 -1.81
CA LEU A 103 -9.55 -5.53 -2.32
C LEU A 103 -8.55 -5.39 -1.17
N GLU A 104 -7.50 -6.19 -1.20
CA GLU A 104 -6.31 -6.00 -0.39
C GLU A 104 -5.14 -5.63 -1.32
N TRP A 105 -4.75 -4.35 -1.33
CA TRP A 105 -3.62 -3.86 -2.10
C TRP A 105 -2.44 -3.64 -1.17
N LEU A 106 -1.54 -4.62 -1.10
CA LEU A 106 -0.53 -4.75 -0.05
C LEU A 106 0.88 -4.96 -0.66
N PRO A 107 1.37 -4.04 -1.51
CA PRO A 107 2.74 -4.12 -2.00
C PRO A 107 3.73 -3.95 -0.85
N LEU A 108 4.93 -4.50 -0.97
CA LEU A 108 6.03 -4.14 -0.09
C LEU A 108 6.43 -2.68 -0.31
N GLU A 109 7.35 -2.17 0.49
CA GLU A 109 7.72 -0.77 0.52
C GLU A 109 8.19 -0.18 -0.81
N ALA A 110 8.02 1.12 -0.96
CA ALA A 110 8.66 1.95 -1.96
C ALA A 110 9.94 2.57 -1.36
N ILE A 111 11.08 2.34 -1.98
CA ILE A 111 12.37 2.90 -1.55
C ILE A 111 12.76 4.05 -2.46
N ALA A 112 12.83 5.26 -1.92
CA ALA A 112 13.32 6.44 -2.59
C ALA A 112 14.84 6.51 -2.44
N TYR A 113 15.58 6.14 -3.47
CA TYR A 113 17.04 6.27 -3.49
C TYR A 113 17.45 7.74 -3.61
N ASN A 114 18.67 8.02 -3.16
CA ASN A 114 19.24 9.37 -3.30
C ASN A 114 19.19 9.84 -4.76
N GLN A 115 18.80 11.11 -4.96
CA GLN A 115 18.64 11.74 -6.27
C GLN A 115 17.50 11.15 -7.14
N CYS A 116 16.54 10.43 -6.58
CA CYS A 116 15.35 10.07 -7.34
C CYS A 116 14.46 11.31 -7.61
N ASP A 117 13.73 11.26 -8.72
CA ASP A 117 12.55 12.09 -8.99
C ASP A 117 11.39 11.14 -9.28
N ALA A 118 10.50 10.98 -8.31
CA ALA A 118 9.57 9.86 -8.30
C ALA A 118 8.14 10.24 -7.90
N LEU A 119 7.18 9.48 -8.42
CA LEU A 119 5.78 9.50 -8.05
C LEU A 119 5.29 8.08 -7.77
N ASN A 120 4.79 7.85 -6.55
CA ASN A 120 4.01 6.67 -6.20
C ASN A 120 2.54 7.08 -6.01
N ARG A 121 1.65 6.58 -6.87
CA ARG A 121 0.24 6.97 -6.91
C ARG A 121 -0.68 5.77 -6.82
N ALA A 122 -1.63 5.81 -5.88
CA ALA A 122 -2.68 4.81 -5.77
C ALA A 122 -4.04 5.51 -5.63
N VAL A 123 -5.01 5.13 -6.46
CA VAL A 123 -6.38 5.65 -6.46
C VAL A 123 -7.37 4.50 -6.43
N PHE A 124 -8.34 4.59 -5.55
CA PHE A 124 -9.33 3.57 -5.31
C PHE A 124 -10.75 4.15 -5.43
N ASP A 125 -11.50 3.63 -6.40
CA ASP A 125 -12.92 3.92 -6.57
C ASP A 125 -13.72 2.79 -5.90
N LEU A 126 -14.47 3.11 -4.86
CA LEU A 126 -15.26 2.14 -4.10
C LEU A 126 -16.75 2.33 -4.36
N ALA A 127 -17.40 1.34 -4.94
CA ALA A 127 -18.86 1.31 -5.04
C ALA A 127 -19.50 1.14 -3.65
N PRO A 128 -20.76 1.55 -3.45
CA PRO A 128 -21.49 1.30 -2.19
C PRO A 128 -21.40 -0.16 -1.77
N GLY A 129 -21.02 -0.42 -0.51
CA GLY A 129 -20.82 -1.77 0.02
C GLY A 129 -19.49 -2.44 -0.36
N ALA A 130 -18.65 -1.80 -1.17
CA ALA A 130 -17.27 -2.24 -1.38
C ALA A 130 -16.40 -1.95 -0.15
N GLU A 131 -15.39 -2.77 0.08
CA GLU A 131 -14.44 -2.59 1.18
C GLU A 131 -13.00 -2.84 0.70
N MET A 132 -12.03 -2.14 1.28
CA MET A 132 -10.63 -2.39 0.97
C MET A 132 -9.71 -2.23 2.17
N ILE A 133 -8.58 -2.93 2.12
CA ILE A 133 -7.40 -2.65 2.95
C ILE A 133 -6.23 -2.36 2.03
N THR A 134 -5.51 -1.28 2.29
CA THR A 134 -4.28 -0.97 1.58
C THR A 134 -3.27 -0.37 2.52
N TRP A 135 -2.00 -0.49 2.19
CA TRP A 135 -0.95 0.31 2.81
C TRP A 135 -0.05 0.98 1.77
N ASP A 136 0.57 2.06 2.19
CA ASP A 136 1.71 2.68 1.55
C ASP A 136 2.85 2.76 2.57
N ILE A 137 3.99 2.16 2.24
CA ILE A 137 5.19 2.18 3.07
C ILE A 137 6.30 2.80 2.24
N THR A 138 6.82 3.93 2.69
CA THR A 138 7.87 4.68 1.99
C THR A 138 9.13 4.73 2.84
N ALA A 139 10.25 4.28 2.27
CA ALA A 139 11.58 4.37 2.85
C ALA A 139 12.42 5.42 2.10
N LEU A 140 13.00 6.37 2.83
CA LEU A 140 13.80 7.47 2.30
C LEU A 140 15.29 7.16 2.46
N GLY A 141 15.95 6.78 1.37
CA GLY A 141 17.31 6.27 1.36
C GLY A 141 17.41 4.83 1.88
N LEU A 142 18.64 4.44 2.21
CA LEU A 142 19.02 3.15 2.77
C LEU A 142 19.82 3.37 4.06
N PRO A 143 19.18 3.76 5.17
CA PRO A 143 19.90 4.11 6.40
C PRO A 143 20.80 2.99 6.91
N ALA A 144 20.37 1.74 6.80
CA ALA A 144 21.17 0.58 7.24
C ALA A 144 22.45 0.36 6.41
N ALA A 145 22.52 0.93 5.20
CA ALA A 145 23.71 0.88 4.33
C ALA A 145 24.50 2.20 4.31
N ASP A 146 24.15 3.15 5.19
CA ASP A 146 24.73 4.50 5.22
C ASP A 146 24.61 5.25 3.87
N LEU A 147 23.49 5.04 3.19
CA LEU A 147 23.13 5.70 1.92
C LEU A 147 21.91 6.61 2.14
N PRO A 148 22.09 7.84 2.65
CA PRO A 148 20.97 8.70 3.02
C PRO A 148 20.26 9.25 1.79
N PHE A 149 18.97 9.60 1.96
CA PHE A 149 18.19 10.41 1.02
C PHE A 149 18.56 11.89 1.25
N ALA A 150 19.64 12.34 0.61
CA ALA A 150 20.20 13.69 0.78
C ALA A 150 19.80 14.67 -0.33
N GLN A 151 19.39 14.15 -1.47
CA GLN A 151 18.90 14.91 -2.62
C GLN A 151 17.75 14.15 -3.30
N GLY A 152 16.93 14.86 -4.06
CA GLY A 152 15.83 14.26 -4.81
C GLY A 152 14.46 14.54 -4.21
N THR A 153 13.44 14.05 -4.90
CA THR A 153 12.04 14.29 -4.56
C THR A 153 11.23 13.01 -4.76
N PHE A 154 10.50 12.62 -3.74
CA PHE A 154 9.52 11.54 -3.80
C PHE A 154 8.13 12.10 -3.57
N ARG A 155 7.22 11.85 -4.51
CA ARG A 155 5.83 12.28 -4.43
C ARG A 155 4.95 11.08 -4.13
N GLN A 156 4.13 11.22 -3.12
CA GLN A 156 3.13 10.24 -2.72
C GLN A 156 1.73 10.76 -3.00
N HIS A 157 0.87 9.88 -3.51
CA HIS A 157 -0.55 10.15 -3.70
C HIS A 157 -1.34 8.88 -3.41
N LEU A 158 -2.08 8.89 -2.31
CA LEU A 158 -2.96 7.80 -1.91
C LEU A 158 -4.37 8.36 -1.75
N GLU A 159 -5.33 7.85 -2.53
CA GLU A 159 -6.66 8.43 -2.66
C GLU A 159 -7.75 7.36 -2.62
N VAL A 160 -8.78 7.61 -1.82
CA VAL A 160 -10.10 6.99 -1.94
C VAL A 160 -11.01 8.05 -2.55
N SER A 161 -11.39 7.86 -3.82
CA SER A 161 -12.04 8.87 -4.64
C SER A 161 -13.27 9.48 -3.98
N GLY A 162 -13.30 10.82 -3.92
CA GLY A 162 -14.40 11.57 -3.31
C GLY A 162 -14.52 11.48 -1.79
N THR A 163 -13.61 10.74 -1.12
CA THR A 163 -13.73 10.43 0.31
C THR A 163 -12.51 10.88 1.11
N TRP A 164 -11.31 10.53 0.66
CA TRP A 164 -10.08 10.81 1.40
C TRP A 164 -8.87 10.88 0.48
N LEU A 165 -7.98 11.82 0.74
CA LEU A 165 -6.74 12.03 -0.01
C LEU A 165 -5.57 12.29 0.94
N GLU A 166 -4.51 11.53 0.77
CA GLU A 166 -3.18 11.84 1.26
C GLU A 166 -2.26 12.13 0.08
N ARG A 167 -1.65 13.32 0.08
CA ARG A 167 -0.71 13.73 -0.96
C ARG A 167 0.44 14.49 -0.33
N ALA A 168 1.65 14.03 -0.58
CA ALA A 168 2.86 14.63 -0.07
C ALA A 168 3.92 14.76 -1.16
N THR A 169 4.77 15.78 -1.01
CA THR A 169 6.02 15.92 -1.74
C THR A 169 7.15 15.90 -0.71
N LEU A 170 7.90 14.82 -0.70
CA LEU A 170 9.02 14.62 0.19
C LEU A 170 10.29 15.04 -0.54
N SER A 171 10.74 16.28 -0.28
CA SER A 171 12.03 16.78 -0.78
C SER A 171 13.11 16.47 0.24
N ALA A 172 14.22 15.88 -0.20
CA ALA A 172 15.35 15.58 0.66
C ALA A 172 15.97 16.85 1.31
N THR A 173 15.80 18.00 0.66
CA THR A 173 16.33 19.31 1.12
C THR A 173 15.35 20.10 1.99
N ASP A 174 14.13 19.60 2.21
CA ASP A 174 13.19 20.19 3.15
C ASP A 174 13.50 19.71 4.58
N ASP A 175 14.48 20.37 5.22
CA ASP A 175 14.92 20.06 6.57
C ASP A 175 13.79 20.14 7.60
N ARG A 176 12.85 21.06 7.41
CA ARG A 176 11.70 21.22 8.31
C ARG A 176 10.78 20.00 8.26
N LEU A 177 10.48 19.49 7.07
CA LEU A 177 9.68 18.28 6.91
C LEU A 177 10.45 17.07 7.41
N MET A 178 11.71 16.94 7.04
CA MET A 178 12.52 15.74 7.31
C MET A 178 12.88 15.57 8.79
N ASN A 179 13.12 16.66 9.52
CA ASN A 179 13.74 16.58 10.83
C ASN A 179 12.93 17.21 11.98
N SER A 180 11.94 18.07 11.69
CA SER A 180 11.11 18.67 12.73
C SER A 180 10.18 17.64 13.41
N PRO A 181 9.91 17.77 14.71
CA PRO A 181 8.93 16.93 15.41
C PRO A 181 7.51 16.97 14.82
N LEU A 182 7.16 18.03 14.09
CA LEU A 182 5.87 18.15 13.39
C LEU A 182 5.89 17.57 11.97
N GLY A 183 7.05 17.15 11.48
CA GLY A 183 7.25 16.44 10.23
C GLY A 183 7.57 14.97 10.47
N LEU A 184 8.66 14.50 9.85
CA LEU A 184 9.11 13.11 9.99
C LEU A 184 9.96 12.86 11.25
N ALA A 185 10.24 13.87 12.04
CA ALA A 185 11.00 13.77 13.29
C ALA A 185 12.36 13.04 13.15
N GLY A 186 13.03 13.18 12.01
CA GLY A 186 14.28 12.47 11.73
C GLY A 186 14.09 11.01 11.30
N GLN A 187 12.87 10.50 11.28
CA GLN A 187 12.60 9.14 10.79
C GLN A 187 12.71 9.07 9.25
N ARG A 188 13.08 7.92 8.75
CA ARG A 188 13.29 7.72 7.29
C ARG A 188 12.39 6.66 6.69
N CYS A 189 11.52 6.07 7.47
CA CYS A 189 10.43 5.23 7.01
C CYS A 189 9.10 5.74 7.55
N MET A 190 8.11 5.83 6.68
CA MET A 190 6.73 6.16 7.01
C MET A 190 5.80 5.10 6.44
N GLY A 191 4.80 4.70 7.22
CA GLY A 191 3.78 3.76 6.81
C GLY A 191 2.37 4.30 7.08
N THR A 192 1.48 4.14 6.11
CA THR A 192 0.06 4.41 6.23
C THR A 192 -0.72 3.16 5.88
N LEU A 193 -1.52 2.63 6.80
CA LEU A 193 -2.47 1.55 6.54
C LEU A 193 -3.87 2.13 6.54
N VAL A 194 -4.65 1.79 5.53
CA VAL A 194 -6.01 2.30 5.30
C VAL A 194 -6.98 1.13 5.23
N PHE A 195 -8.06 1.18 6.00
CA PHE A 195 -9.29 0.46 5.72
C PHE A 195 -10.31 1.47 5.20
N ALA A 196 -10.90 1.21 4.04
CA ALA A 196 -11.89 2.10 3.46
C ALA A 196 -13.10 1.33 2.90
N THR A 197 -14.23 2.01 2.86
CA THR A 197 -15.51 1.46 2.39
C THR A 197 -16.23 2.43 1.46
N GLY A 198 -17.02 1.90 0.53
CA GLY A 198 -17.85 2.70 -0.36
C GLY A 198 -19.13 3.26 0.31
N SER A 199 -19.36 2.93 1.58
CA SER A 199 -20.48 3.43 2.41
C SER A 199 -19.97 3.70 3.82
N ALA A 200 -20.68 4.49 4.63
CA ALA A 200 -20.27 4.77 5.99
C ALA A 200 -20.14 3.48 6.83
N ILE A 201 -19.06 3.37 7.58
CA ILE A 201 -18.81 2.27 8.52
C ILE A 201 -19.71 2.50 9.74
N ALA A 202 -20.41 1.45 10.20
CA ALA A 202 -21.20 1.54 11.41
C ALA A 202 -20.33 1.93 12.63
N PRO A 203 -20.80 2.79 13.53
CA PRO A 203 -20.01 3.28 14.67
C PRO A 203 -19.36 2.15 15.48
N GLU A 204 -20.06 1.08 15.74
CA GLU A 204 -19.56 -0.07 16.52
C GLU A 204 -18.44 -0.82 15.78
N ARG A 205 -18.49 -0.87 14.44
CA ARG A 205 -17.40 -1.42 13.62
C ARG A 205 -16.18 -0.51 13.65
N THR A 206 -16.41 0.81 13.60
CA THR A 206 -15.34 1.81 13.69
C THR A 206 -14.61 1.72 15.02
N GLU A 207 -15.36 1.72 16.12
CA GLU A 207 -14.80 1.62 17.48
C GLU A 207 -14.02 0.32 17.67
N ARG A 208 -14.58 -0.82 17.26
CA ARG A 208 -13.89 -2.13 17.33
C ARG A 208 -12.59 -2.15 16.57
N ALA A 209 -12.56 -1.60 15.35
CA ALA A 209 -11.35 -1.56 14.53
C ALA A 209 -10.30 -0.59 15.10
N LEU A 210 -10.72 0.58 15.62
CA LEU A 210 -9.81 1.53 16.26
C LEU A 210 -9.27 0.97 17.57
N ALA A 211 -10.08 0.33 18.40
CA ALA A 211 -9.63 -0.32 19.64
C ALA A 211 -8.59 -1.40 19.32
N CYS A 212 -8.89 -2.31 18.40
CA CYS A 212 -7.95 -3.33 17.94
C CYS A 212 -6.60 -2.74 17.47
N ALA A 213 -6.64 -1.68 16.65
CA ALA A 213 -5.43 -1.03 16.18
C ALA A 213 -4.66 -0.38 17.35
N ARG A 214 -5.33 0.39 18.22
CA ARG A 214 -4.70 1.10 19.34
C ARG A 214 -4.06 0.16 20.34
N ASP A 215 -4.68 -0.98 20.64
CA ASP A 215 -4.11 -2.01 21.51
C ASP A 215 -2.79 -2.56 20.95
N LEU A 216 -2.75 -2.83 19.64
CA LEU A 216 -1.54 -3.29 18.94
C LEU A 216 -0.45 -2.21 18.88
N LEU A 217 -0.84 -0.95 18.67
CA LEU A 217 0.10 0.18 18.68
C LEU A 217 0.70 0.38 20.07
N GLU A 218 -0.10 0.33 21.14
CA GLU A 218 0.38 0.51 22.51
C GLU A 218 1.36 -0.60 22.92
N ALA A 219 1.15 -1.83 22.46
CA ALA A 219 2.06 -2.95 22.68
C ALA A 219 3.34 -2.89 21.84
N SER A 220 3.43 -1.97 20.87
CA SER A 220 4.55 -1.87 19.94
C SER A 220 5.70 -1.03 20.49
N PRO A 221 6.96 -1.35 20.15
CA PRO A 221 8.09 -0.44 20.37
C PRO A 221 7.90 0.93 19.69
N LEU A 222 7.04 1.02 18.67
CA LEU A 222 6.74 2.24 17.91
C LEU A 222 5.56 3.04 18.47
N ARG A 223 5.07 2.75 19.69
CA ARG A 223 3.85 3.38 20.26
C ARG A 223 3.85 4.92 20.27
N LEU A 224 5.03 5.53 20.42
CA LEU A 224 5.17 6.99 20.42
C LEU A 224 5.25 7.62 19.01
N GLN A 225 5.45 6.81 17.99
CA GLN A 225 5.57 7.20 16.58
C GLN A 225 4.41 6.67 15.73
N ALA A 226 3.39 6.08 16.35
CA ALA A 226 2.25 5.49 15.66
C ALA A 226 0.92 5.99 16.21
N GLY A 227 -0.09 6.03 15.38
CA GLY A 227 -1.44 6.44 15.76
C GLY A 227 -2.51 5.86 14.86
N ALA A 228 -3.72 5.65 15.43
CA ALA A 228 -4.91 5.17 14.72
C ALA A 228 -6.06 6.18 14.86
N THR A 229 -6.72 6.49 13.73
CA THR A 229 -7.81 7.47 13.65
C THR A 229 -8.82 7.10 12.57
N SER A 230 -10.00 7.73 12.62
CA SER A 230 -11.01 7.71 11.55
C SER A 230 -11.25 9.16 11.11
N PRO A 231 -10.60 9.62 10.04
CA PRO A 231 -10.74 11.00 9.56
C PRO A 231 -12.04 11.23 8.79
N HIS A 232 -12.72 10.17 8.36
CA HIS A 232 -13.97 10.19 7.63
C HIS A 232 -14.82 8.97 8.00
N PRO A 233 -16.18 9.03 7.96
CA PRO A 233 -17.03 7.88 8.31
C PRO A 233 -16.79 6.61 7.48
N GLN A 234 -16.11 6.72 6.35
CA GLN A 234 -15.78 5.60 5.46
C GLN A 234 -14.31 5.15 5.58
N VAL A 235 -13.48 5.77 6.43
CA VAL A 235 -12.02 5.57 6.42
C VAL A 235 -11.47 5.40 7.83
N LEU A 236 -10.68 4.35 8.01
CA LEU A 236 -9.82 4.14 9.18
C LEU A 236 -8.37 4.21 8.73
N LEU A 237 -7.53 4.86 9.50
CA LEU A 237 -6.11 5.03 9.25
C LEU A 237 -5.26 4.58 10.43
N VAL A 238 -4.15 3.93 10.12
CA VAL A 238 -3.00 3.82 11.02
C VAL A 238 -1.80 4.46 10.33
N ARG A 239 -1.08 5.30 11.06
CA ARG A 239 0.18 5.90 10.60
C ARG A 239 1.29 5.55 11.56
N VAL A 240 2.48 5.36 11.01
CA VAL A 240 3.68 5.03 11.76
C VAL A 240 4.91 5.65 11.12
N LEU A 241 5.82 6.13 11.96
CA LEU A 241 7.15 6.55 11.58
C LEU A 241 8.18 5.63 12.25
N SER A 242 9.26 5.32 11.55
CA SER A 242 10.36 4.52 12.09
C SER A 242 11.69 4.84 11.38
N PRO A 243 12.83 4.46 11.96
CA PRO A 243 14.11 4.68 11.29
C PRO A 243 14.30 3.83 10.03
N VAL A 244 13.72 2.61 10.00
CA VAL A 244 13.85 1.62 8.92
C VAL A 244 12.52 0.90 8.67
N THR A 245 12.44 0.12 7.61
CA THR A 245 11.18 -0.47 7.10
C THR A 245 10.63 -1.60 7.97
N GLU A 246 11.50 -2.46 8.50
CA GLU A 246 11.11 -3.72 9.13
C GLU A 246 10.14 -3.54 10.30
N PRO A 247 10.38 -2.65 11.28
CA PRO A 247 9.45 -2.45 12.38
C PRO A 247 8.11 -1.85 11.92
N THR A 248 8.12 -0.96 10.90
CA THR A 248 6.90 -0.45 10.29
C THR A 248 6.08 -1.57 9.68
N LEU A 249 6.70 -2.38 8.82
CA LEU A 249 6.03 -3.47 8.13
C LEU A 249 5.50 -4.52 9.13
N ALA A 250 6.28 -4.85 10.16
CA ALA A 250 5.87 -5.79 11.21
C ALA A 250 4.61 -5.29 11.94
N LEU A 251 4.56 -4.01 12.31
CA LEU A 251 3.42 -3.41 12.99
C LEU A 251 2.19 -3.35 12.07
N LEU A 252 2.34 -2.89 10.82
CA LEU A 252 1.22 -2.80 9.88
C LEU A 252 0.64 -4.18 9.52
N ARG A 253 1.47 -5.23 9.46
CA ARG A 253 1.00 -6.63 9.29
C ARG A 253 0.14 -7.09 10.46
N GLN A 254 0.51 -6.73 11.69
CA GLN A 254 -0.30 -7.06 12.88
C GLN A 254 -1.65 -6.35 12.85
N VAL A 255 -1.67 -5.05 12.53
CA VAL A 255 -2.93 -4.30 12.42
C VAL A 255 -3.78 -4.82 11.26
N TRP A 256 -3.19 -5.11 10.11
CA TRP A 256 -3.88 -5.73 8.98
C TRP A 256 -4.57 -7.05 9.38
N ALA A 257 -3.85 -7.94 10.06
CA ALA A 257 -4.41 -9.21 10.54
C ALA A 257 -5.55 -8.99 11.53
N GLY A 258 -5.38 -8.05 12.46
CA GLY A 258 -6.43 -7.65 13.41
C GLY A 258 -7.66 -7.06 12.72
N TRP A 259 -7.48 -6.19 11.72
CA TRP A 259 -8.58 -5.62 10.95
C TRP A 259 -9.29 -6.65 10.08
N ARG A 260 -8.58 -7.59 9.45
CA ARG A 260 -9.22 -8.71 8.74
C ARG A 260 -10.16 -9.49 9.65
N GLN A 261 -9.71 -9.80 10.88
CA GLN A 261 -10.53 -10.49 11.86
C GLN A 261 -11.70 -9.62 12.34
N ALA A 262 -11.45 -8.37 12.72
CA ALA A 262 -12.46 -7.48 13.27
C ALA A 262 -13.53 -7.04 12.27
N MET A 263 -13.14 -6.84 11.01
CA MET A 263 -14.00 -6.28 9.97
C MET A 263 -14.61 -7.31 9.04
N TRP A 264 -13.91 -8.43 8.79
CA TRP A 264 -14.29 -9.43 7.81
C TRP A 264 -14.46 -10.84 8.37
N ALA A 265 -14.15 -11.06 9.64
CA ALA A 265 -14.08 -12.39 10.27
C ALA A 265 -13.16 -13.36 9.50
N LEU A 266 -12.10 -12.82 8.89
CA LEU A 266 -11.08 -13.58 8.18
C LEU A 266 -9.79 -13.67 9.01
N PRO A 267 -9.07 -14.81 8.97
CA PRO A 267 -7.78 -14.92 9.64
C PRO A 267 -6.72 -14.04 8.96
N GLY A 268 -5.72 -13.61 9.71
CA GLY A 268 -4.55 -12.89 9.20
C GLY A 268 -3.49 -13.84 8.65
N ASN A 269 -3.85 -14.63 7.64
CA ASN A 269 -2.90 -15.57 7.00
C ASN A 269 -1.85 -14.81 6.20
N VAL A 270 -0.66 -14.67 6.78
CA VAL A 270 0.45 -13.94 6.16
C VAL A 270 0.88 -14.64 4.87
N PRO A 271 0.89 -13.93 3.72
CA PRO A 271 1.45 -14.46 2.48
C PRO A 271 2.89 -14.94 2.68
N ARG A 272 3.21 -16.15 2.19
CA ARG A 272 4.55 -16.75 2.37
C ARG A 272 5.70 -15.86 1.91
N LEU A 273 5.46 -15.04 0.89
CA LEU A 273 6.42 -14.09 0.33
C LEU A 273 6.89 -13.01 1.31
N TRP A 274 6.10 -12.71 2.35
CA TRP A 274 6.48 -11.71 3.34
C TRP A 274 7.50 -12.23 4.36
N ASN A 275 7.84 -13.50 4.31
CA ASN A 275 8.78 -14.17 5.21
C ASN A 275 10.07 -14.63 4.49
N LEU A 276 10.28 -14.16 3.26
CA LEU A 276 11.47 -14.47 2.46
C LEU A 276 12.59 -13.44 2.68
#